data_ff809369d70e82674b94fc480266274c
#
_entry.id   ff809369d70e82674b94fc480266274c
#
_cell.length_a   1.000
_cell.length_b   1.000
_cell.length_c   1.000
_cell.angle_alpha   90.00
_cell.angle_beta   90.00
_cell.angle_gamma   90.00
#
_symmetry.space_group_name_H-M   'P 1'
#
loop_
_entity.id
_entity.type
_entity.pdbx_description
1 polymer ?
#
loop_
_entity_poly.entity_id
_entity_poly.type
_entity_poly.pdbx_seq_one_letter_code
_entity_poly.pdbx_strand_id
1 'polypeptide(L)'
;MDTAIPEEKLKEVLDQITRKVTEDSVGIQLIQGESEPGEDVCTVHIRFRKGFRSSLSLRADTAMLTRLTQSMLQEENVTPQDLEDVTKEYFNVLCGHISSALYQATQIASRFSIPSFHQGSYSPEDHEEQFVLNYGSDQEGTVQLVHHIPGPQEQDGTQFNQIRQKEGNKIMAKRVMVVDDSRIQEIQIRKLLEGTDYEVVSYCSSGEQALETYGEVKPDVVTMDIIMPGMDGLETAQAILEEHPEAKIVVISSLAYDATFDEAKAVGAKAFIDKPFDQEKLLTVLDQVLAEK
;
A
#
# COMPACT_ATOMS: atom_id res chain seq x y z
N MET A 1 -5.09 -23.14 17.90
CA MET A 1 -6.51 -23.20 17.47
C MET A 1 -6.54 -22.60 16.10
N ASP A 2 -6.76 -23.41 15.06
CA ASP A 2 -6.97 -22.93 13.70
C ASP A 2 -8.35 -22.25 13.66
N THR A 3 -8.37 -20.93 13.76
CA THR A 3 -9.57 -20.14 13.49
C THR A 3 -9.63 -19.91 11.97
N ALA A 4 -9.81 -21.01 11.22
CA ALA A 4 -10.01 -20.91 9.79
C ALA A 4 -11.35 -20.22 9.53
N ILE A 5 -11.32 -19.11 8.83
CA ILE A 5 -12.54 -18.49 8.31
C ILE A 5 -13.18 -19.50 7.34
N PRO A 6 -14.49 -19.75 7.41
CA PRO A 6 -15.15 -20.56 6.40
C PRO A 6 -14.90 -19.99 5.00
N GLU A 7 -14.60 -20.86 4.03
CA GLU A 7 -14.22 -20.44 2.65
C GLU A 7 -15.27 -19.51 2.02
N GLU A 8 -16.55 -19.81 2.19
CA GLU A 8 -17.64 -18.97 1.69
C GLU A 8 -17.62 -17.55 2.28
N LYS A 9 -17.31 -17.44 3.60
CA LYS A 9 -17.20 -16.13 4.24
C LYS A 9 -15.95 -15.36 3.77
N LEU A 10 -14.86 -16.08 3.52
CA LEU A 10 -13.64 -15.49 2.97
C LEU A 10 -13.90 -14.96 1.56
N LYS A 11 -14.55 -15.75 0.69
CA LYS A 11 -14.95 -15.32 -0.66
C LYS A 11 -15.83 -14.06 -0.64
N GLU A 12 -16.82 -14.03 0.25
CA GLU A 12 -17.71 -12.88 0.42
C GLU A 12 -16.93 -11.60 0.79
N VAL A 13 -16.02 -11.69 1.76
CA VAL A 13 -15.18 -10.56 2.18
C VAL A 13 -14.27 -10.10 1.04
N LEU A 14 -13.58 -11.02 0.37
CA LEU A 14 -12.69 -10.71 -0.74
C LEU A 14 -13.45 -10.06 -1.91
N ASP A 15 -14.63 -10.59 -2.28
CA ASP A 15 -15.48 -10.02 -3.34
C ASP A 15 -15.90 -8.60 -3.00
N GLN A 16 -16.51 -8.41 -1.83
CA GLN A 16 -17.01 -7.11 -1.41
C GLN A 16 -15.92 -6.03 -1.39
N ILE A 17 -14.77 -6.34 -0.79
CA ILE A 17 -13.67 -5.39 -0.67
C ILE A 17 -13.05 -5.10 -2.03
N THR A 18 -12.83 -6.11 -2.88
CA THR A 18 -12.24 -5.93 -4.21
C THR A 18 -13.08 -4.98 -5.05
N ARG A 19 -14.39 -5.19 -5.11
CA ARG A 19 -15.28 -4.32 -5.89
C ARG A 19 -15.32 -2.90 -5.33
N LYS A 20 -15.47 -2.77 -4.00
CA LYS A 20 -15.52 -1.48 -3.36
C LYS A 20 -14.24 -0.67 -3.54
N VAL A 21 -13.08 -1.26 -3.26
CA VAL A 21 -11.79 -0.55 -3.37
C VAL A 21 -11.50 -0.16 -4.82
N THR A 22 -11.85 -0.99 -5.80
CA THR A 22 -11.67 -0.66 -7.22
C THR A 22 -12.55 0.52 -7.62
N GLU A 23 -13.82 0.52 -7.21
CA GLU A 23 -14.73 1.63 -7.51
C GLU A 23 -14.29 2.93 -6.83
N ASP A 24 -13.96 2.87 -5.53
CA ASP A 24 -13.54 4.05 -4.75
C ASP A 24 -12.20 4.63 -5.22
N SER A 25 -11.24 3.77 -5.63
CA SER A 25 -9.88 4.21 -6.01
C SER A 25 -9.77 4.72 -7.44
N VAL A 26 -10.49 4.10 -8.38
CA VAL A 26 -10.29 4.35 -9.83
C VAL A 26 -11.60 4.53 -10.62
N GLY A 27 -12.75 4.46 -9.96
CA GLY A 27 -14.07 4.63 -10.58
C GLY A 27 -14.45 3.48 -11.53
N ILE A 28 -13.80 2.32 -11.47
CA ILE A 28 -14.10 1.15 -12.29
C ILE A 28 -15.03 0.21 -11.52
N GLN A 29 -16.17 -0.11 -12.12
CA GLN A 29 -17.12 -1.06 -11.55
C GLN A 29 -16.77 -2.48 -11.98
N LEU A 30 -16.49 -3.35 -11.01
CA LEU A 30 -16.27 -4.77 -11.21
C LEU A 30 -17.57 -5.55 -11.01
N ILE A 31 -17.88 -6.40 -11.99
CA ILE A 31 -19.05 -7.28 -11.99
C ILE A 31 -18.54 -8.72 -11.91
N GLN A 32 -18.91 -9.43 -10.85
CA GLN A 32 -18.54 -10.84 -10.71
C GLN A 32 -19.16 -11.66 -11.85
N GLY A 33 -18.37 -12.54 -12.47
CA GLY A 33 -18.76 -13.33 -13.63
C GLY A 33 -17.87 -14.55 -13.84
N GLU A 34 -18.01 -15.17 -15.01
CA GLU A 34 -17.20 -16.34 -15.41
C GLU A 34 -16.06 -15.96 -16.37
N SER A 35 -15.94 -14.68 -16.75
CA SER A 35 -14.93 -14.22 -17.69
C SER A 35 -13.54 -14.34 -17.10
N GLU A 36 -12.61 -14.94 -17.85
CA GLU A 36 -11.20 -15.05 -17.50
C GLU A 36 -10.36 -14.03 -18.29
N PRO A 37 -9.26 -13.51 -17.72
CA PRO A 37 -8.32 -12.68 -18.46
C PRO A 37 -7.73 -13.41 -19.68
N GLY A 38 -7.45 -12.65 -20.75
CA GLY A 38 -6.89 -13.16 -21.98
C GLY A 38 -5.43 -13.64 -21.85
N GLU A 39 -4.71 -13.65 -22.99
CA GLU A 39 -3.28 -14.04 -23.00
C GLU A 39 -2.35 -12.91 -22.56
N ASP A 40 -2.75 -11.64 -22.81
CA ASP A 40 -1.97 -10.46 -22.42
C ASP A 40 -2.40 -9.98 -21.04
N VAL A 41 -1.77 -10.57 -20.02
CA VAL A 41 -2.07 -10.33 -18.60
C VAL A 41 -0.84 -9.92 -17.84
N CYS A 42 -1.06 -9.22 -16.72
CA CYS A 42 -0.09 -9.05 -15.67
C CYS A 42 -0.62 -9.61 -14.35
N THR A 43 0.26 -10.06 -13.50
CA THR A 43 -0.08 -10.61 -12.18
C THR A 43 0.69 -9.85 -11.10
N VAL A 44 -0.02 -9.42 -10.06
CA VAL A 44 0.60 -8.93 -8.81
C VAL A 44 0.30 -9.90 -7.69
N HIS A 45 1.31 -10.22 -6.88
CA HIS A 45 1.21 -11.25 -5.85
C HIS A 45 1.74 -10.74 -4.51
N ILE A 46 1.05 -11.12 -3.40
CA ILE A 46 1.49 -10.93 -2.02
C ILE A 46 1.38 -12.23 -1.22
N ARG A 47 2.19 -12.33 -0.16
CA ARG A 47 2.08 -13.39 0.87
C ARG A 47 1.75 -12.78 2.21
N PHE A 48 0.85 -13.40 2.96
CA PHE A 48 0.69 -13.06 4.36
C PHE A 48 1.88 -13.61 5.16
N ARG A 49 2.57 -12.74 5.89
CA ARG A 49 3.74 -13.07 6.72
C ARG A 49 3.34 -13.38 8.16
N LYS A 50 2.20 -12.83 8.61
CA LYS A 50 1.67 -13.00 9.96
C LYS A 50 0.15 -13.09 9.88
N GLY A 51 -0.45 -13.86 10.75
CA GLY A 51 -1.90 -14.02 10.88
C GLY A 51 -2.45 -15.16 10.02
N PHE A 52 -2.47 -14.97 8.71
CA PHE A 52 -2.97 -15.98 7.77
C PHE A 52 -1.83 -16.70 7.07
N ARG A 53 -1.98 -18.03 6.86
CA ARG A 53 -1.05 -18.82 6.04
C ARG A 53 -1.61 -18.94 4.64
N SER A 54 -1.55 -17.85 3.88
CA SER A 54 -2.08 -17.81 2.51
C SER A 54 -1.40 -16.70 1.72
N SER A 55 -1.69 -16.64 0.43
CA SER A 55 -1.28 -15.54 -0.44
C SER A 55 -2.41 -15.16 -1.38
N LEU A 56 -2.32 -13.96 -1.94
CA LEU A 56 -3.26 -13.43 -2.90
C LEU A 56 -2.53 -13.02 -4.17
N SER A 57 -3.12 -13.31 -5.32
CA SER A 57 -2.70 -12.76 -6.61
C SER A 57 -3.85 -12.01 -7.25
N LEU A 58 -3.57 -10.84 -7.82
CA LEU A 58 -4.44 -10.14 -8.74
C LEU A 58 -3.89 -10.36 -10.14
N ARG A 59 -4.65 -11.03 -11.00
CA ARG A 59 -4.33 -11.24 -12.42
C ARG A 59 -5.33 -10.45 -13.25
N ALA A 60 -4.87 -9.60 -14.15
CA ALA A 60 -5.76 -8.78 -14.96
C ALA A 60 -5.19 -8.54 -16.36
N ASP A 61 -6.08 -8.30 -17.33
CA ASP A 61 -5.68 -7.87 -18.66
C ASP A 61 -4.82 -6.61 -18.61
N THR A 62 -3.73 -6.57 -19.38
CA THR A 62 -2.82 -5.41 -19.46
C THR A 62 -3.58 -4.13 -19.83
N ALA A 63 -4.57 -4.22 -20.71
CA ALA A 63 -5.43 -3.08 -21.05
C ALA A 63 -6.23 -2.55 -19.84
N MET A 64 -6.75 -3.44 -18.99
CA MET A 64 -7.45 -3.08 -17.77
C MET A 64 -6.52 -2.36 -16.78
N LEU A 65 -5.30 -2.90 -16.57
CA LEU A 65 -4.32 -2.29 -15.68
C LEU A 65 -3.80 -0.94 -16.22
N THR A 66 -3.69 -0.80 -17.55
CA THR A 66 -3.34 0.47 -18.18
C THR A 66 -4.37 1.55 -17.87
N ARG A 67 -5.68 1.24 -18.00
CA ARG A 67 -6.75 2.19 -17.64
C ARG A 67 -6.75 2.53 -16.15
N LEU A 68 -6.54 1.53 -15.30
CA LEU A 68 -6.38 1.74 -13.85
C LEU A 68 -5.23 2.73 -13.59
N THR A 69 -4.08 2.51 -14.24
CA THR A 69 -2.91 3.38 -14.11
C THR A 69 -3.18 4.78 -14.61
N GLN A 70 -3.81 4.93 -15.79
CA GLN A 70 -4.21 6.23 -16.35
C GLN A 70 -5.15 6.99 -15.39
N SER A 71 -6.11 6.29 -14.79
CA SER A 71 -7.05 6.89 -13.84
C SER A 71 -6.32 7.38 -12.58
N MET A 72 -5.41 6.60 -12.00
CA MET A 72 -4.68 6.96 -10.79
C MET A 72 -3.68 8.09 -11.03
N LEU A 73 -2.95 8.08 -12.14
CA LEU A 73 -1.99 9.14 -12.49
C LEU A 73 -2.66 10.38 -13.09
N GLN A 74 -3.89 10.25 -13.61
CA GLN A 74 -4.57 11.27 -14.41
C GLN A 74 -3.74 11.67 -15.65
N GLU A 75 -3.07 10.68 -16.27
CA GLU A 75 -2.23 10.82 -17.45
C GLU A 75 -2.66 9.82 -18.53
N GLU A 76 -2.65 10.24 -19.81
CA GLU A 76 -3.00 9.36 -20.93
C GLU A 76 -1.86 8.41 -21.31
N ASN A 77 -0.60 8.88 -21.18
CA ASN A 77 0.58 8.11 -21.56
C ASN A 77 1.15 7.40 -20.32
N VAL A 78 1.10 6.08 -20.33
CA VAL A 78 1.59 5.21 -19.25
C VAL A 78 2.81 4.44 -19.73
N THR A 79 3.89 4.52 -19.00
CA THR A 79 5.08 3.69 -19.25
C THR A 79 4.92 2.30 -18.62
N PRO A 80 5.70 1.29 -19.05
CA PRO A 80 5.72 -0.02 -18.37
C PRO A 80 6.07 0.07 -16.89
N GLN A 81 6.91 1.03 -16.49
CA GLN A 81 7.27 1.24 -15.09
C GLN A 81 6.09 1.83 -14.30
N ASP A 82 5.37 2.79 -14.87
CA ASP A 82 4.16 3.35 -14.23
C ASP A 82 3.09 2.27 -14.04
N LEU A 83 2.93 1.37 -15.03
CA LEU A 83 2.00 0.24 -14.93
C LEU A 83 2.36 -0.68 -13.76
N GLU A 84 3.63 -1.05 -13.63
CA GLU A 84 4.12 -1.89 -12.54
C GLU A 84 3.90 -1.20 -11.19
N ASP A 85 4.39 0.04 -11.03
CA ASP A 85 4.36 0.75 -9.76
C ASP A 85 2.93 1.03 -9.29
N VAL A 86 2.06 1.50 -10.19
CA VAL A 86 0.65 1.77 -9.87
C VAL A 86 -0.10 0.49 -9.53
N THR A 87 0.14 -0.59 -10.28
CA THR A 87 -0.54 -1.86 -10.02
C THR A 87 -0.13 -2.46 -8.68
N LYS A 88 1.15 -2.37 -8.31
CA LYS A 88 1.63 -2.77 -6.97
C LYS A 88 0.96 -1.96 -5.87
N GLU A 89 0.92 -0.64 -6.01
CA GLU A 89 0.30 0.24 -4.99
C GLU A 89 -1.20 -0.01 -4.87
N TYR A 90 -1.91 -0.12 -5.98
CA TYR A 90 -3.32 -0.49 -5.97
C TYR A 90 -3.55 -1.81 -5.22
N PHE A 91 -2.73 -2.83 -5.49
CA PHE A 91 -2.87 -4.13 -4.84
C PHE A 91 -2.47 -4.09 -3.36
N ASN A 92 -1.50 -3.25 -2.99
CA ASN A 92 -1.13 -2.98 -1.60
C ASN A 92 -2.32 -2.39 -0.82
N VAL A 93 -2.97 -1.36 -1.36
CA VAL A 93 -4.19 -0.76 -0.79
C VAL A 93 -5.31 -1.79 -0.68
N LEU A 94 -5.57 -2.56 -1.73
CA LEU A 94 -6.59 -3.61 -1.73
C LEU A 94 -6.35 -4.64 -0.62
N CYS A 95 -5.12 -5.15 -0.50
CA CYS A 95 -4.75 -6.15 0.51
C CYS A 95 -4.82 -5.58 1.94
N GLY A 96 -4.53 -4.29 2.12
CA GLY A 96 -4.70 -3.59 3.39
C GLY A 96 -6.18 -3.57 3.84
N HIS A 97 -7.09 -3.21 2.93
CA HIS A 97 -8.53 -3.25 3.21
C HIS A 97 -9.05 -4.67 3.46
N ILE A 98 -8.57 -5.66 2.70
CA ILE A 98 -8.87 -7.08 2.95
C ILE A 98 -8.40 -7.47 4.35
N SER A 99 -7.17 -7.14 4.73
CA SER A 99 -6.60 -7.43 6.06
C SER A 99 -7.42 -6.78 7.18
N SER A 100 -7.87 -5.55 6.99
CA SER A 100 -8.72 -4.83 7.94
C SER A 100 -10.09 -5.52 8.11
N ALA A 101 -10.74 -5.91 7.01
CA ALA A 101 -12.02 -6.62 7.06
C ALA A 101 -11.89 -8.02 7.69
N LEU A 102 -10.81 -8.73 7.38
CA LEU A 102 -10.51 -10.03 8.00
C LEU A 102 -10.23 -9.89 9.50
N TYR A 103 -9.53 -8.83 9.93
CA TYR A 103 -9.33 -8.55 11.35
C TYR A 103 -10.65 -8.31 12.07
N GLN A 104 -11.56 -7.51 11.49
CA GLN A 104 -12.89 -7.29 12.08
C GLN A 104 -13.66 -8.61 12.27
N ALA A 105 -13.53 -9.54 11.32
CA ALA A 105 -14.21 -10.84 11.38
C ALA A 105 -13.57 -11.86 12.33
N THR A 106 -12.24 -11.80 12.54
CA THR A 106 -11.47 -12.86 13.20
C THR A 106 -10.69 -12.42 14.42
N GLN A 107 -10.44 -11.11 14.58
CA GLN A 107 -9.52 -10.53 15.56
C GLN A 107 -8.05 -11.01 15.37
N ILE A 108 -7.70 -11.50 14.17
CA ILE A 108 -6.34 -11.93 13.82
C ILE A 108 -5.65 -10.80 13.06
N ALA A 109 -4.68 -10.14 13.70
CA ALA A 109 -3.83 -9.15 13.05
C ALA A 109 -2.95 -9.84 12.00
N SER A 110 -2.92 -9.29 10.79
CA SER A 110 -2.16 -9.84 9.67
C SER A 110 -1.17 -8.80 9.12
N ARG A 111 -0.08 -9.31 8.59
CA ARG A 111 0.90 -8.55 7.81
C ARG A 111 1.16 -9.30 6.52
N PHE A 112 1.48 -8.60 5.46
CA PHE A 112 1.79 -9.21 4.16
C PHE A 112 3.09 -8.66 3.58
N SER A 113 3.63 -9.36 2.58
CA SER A 113 4.85 -8.97 1.87
C SER A 113 4.59 -7.78 0.96
N ILE A 114 5.65 -7.13 0.53
CA ILE A 114 5.58 -6.18 -0.58
C ILE A 114 5.04 -6.91 -1.81
N PRO A 115 4.16 -6.26 -2.60
CA PRO A 115 3.67 -6.81 -3.84
C PRO A 115 4.80 -7.08 -4.85
N SER A 116 4.84 -8.27 -5.44
CA SER A 116 5.68 -8.59 -6.59
C SER A 116 4.87 -8.52 -7.88
N PHE A 117 5.44 -7.92 -8.93
CA PHE A 117 4.80 -7.78 -10.24
C PHE A 117 5.41 -8.74 -11.25
N HIS A 118 4.56 -9.37 -12.06
CA HIS A 118 4.94 -10.34 -13.09
C HIS A 118 4.19 -10.04 -14.38
N GLN A 119 4.92 -9.94 -15.49
CA GLN A 119 4.29 -9.98 -16.82
C GLN A 119 3.85 -11.41 -17.12
N GLY A 120 2.60 -11.58 -17.54
CA GLY A 120 1.98 -12.90 -17.73
C GLY A 120 1.32 -13.45 -16.47
N SER A 121 0.81 -14.67 -16.61
CA SER A 121 0.25 -15.43 -15.49
C SER A 121 1.35 -15.91 -14.57
N TYR A 122 1.17 -15.66 -13.27
CA TYR A 122 2.06 -16.13 -12.22
C TYR A 122 1.27 -16.92 -11.18
N SER A 123 1.83 -18.06 -10.78
CA SER A 123 1.37 -18.83 -9.63
C SER A 123 2.59 -19.18 -8.77
N PRO A 124 2.54 -18.97 -7.43
CA PRO A 124 3.67 -19.27 -6.56
C PRO A 124 3.90 -20.79 -6.51
N GLU A 125 5.18 -21.22 -6.63
CA GLU A 125 5.55 -22.65 -6.70
C GLU A 125 5.23 -23.43 -5.41
N ASP A 126 5.20 -22.74 -4.27
CA ASP A 126 4.99 -23.30 -2.93
C ASP A 126 3.55 -23.17 -2.41
N HIS A 127 2.62 -22.70 -3.27
CA HIS A 127 1.23 -22.50 -2.93
C HIS A 127 0.33 -23.09 -4.03
N GLU A 128 -0.82 -23.61 -3.61
CA GLU A 128 -1.85 -24.14 -4.50
C GLU A 128 -3.03 -23.16 -4.56
N GLU A 129 -3.62 -22.99 -5.74
CA GLU A 129 -4.85 -22.19 -5.91
C GLU A 129 -5.99 -22.88 -5.16
N GLN A 130 -6.59 -22.19 -4.18
CA GLN A 130 -7.75 -22.71 -3.46
C GLN A 130 -9.05 -22.31 -4.15
N PHE A 131 -9.16 -21.04 -4.54
CA PHE A 131 -10.28 -20.53 -5.33
C PHE A 131 -9.93 -19.26 -6.09
N VAL A 132 -10.74 -18.95 -7.10
CA VAL A 132 -10.62 -17.77 -7.94
C VAL A 132 -11.93 -17.00 -7.94
N LEU A 133 -11.84 -15.67 -7.84
CA LEU A 133 -12.96 -14.76 -8.05
C LEU A 133 -12.73 -14.01 -9.37
N ASN A 134 -13.64 -14.19 -10.32
CA ASN A 134 -13.55 -13.59 -11.65
C ASN A 134 -14.45 -12.36 -11.74
N TYR A 135 -13.96 -11.32 -12.39
CA TYR A 135 -14.66 -10.07 -12.62
C TYR A 135 -14.49 -9.60 -14.06
N GLY A 136 -15.60 -9.16 -14.66
CA GLY A 136 -15.59 -8.27 -15.80
C GLY A 136 -15.66 -6.81 -15.36
N SER A 137 -15.13 -5.89 -16.14
CA SER A 137 -15.33 -4.46 -15.92
C SER A 137 -16.45 -3.89 -16.78
N ASP A 138 -17.00 -2.76 -16.38
CA ASP A 138 -18.03 -2.02 -17.12
C ASP A 138 -17.53 -1.45 -18.47
N GLN A 139 -16.22 -1.40 -18.70
CA GLN A 139 -15.58 -0.79 -19.88
C GLN A 139 -14.64 -1.72 -20.66
N GLU A 140 -14.86 -3.01 -20.65
CA GLU A 140 -13.98 -4.06 -21.16
C GLU A 140 -12.77 -4.35 -20.25
N GLY A 141 -12.37 -5.60 -20.25
CA GLY A 141 -11.27 -6.16 -19.46
C GLY A 141 -11.74 -6.94 -18.27
N THR A 142 -10.89 -7.86 -17.86
CA THR A 142 -11.16 -8.86 -16.83
C THR A 142 -10.11 -8.84 -15.76
N VAL A 143 -10.53 -9.19 -14.55
CA VAL A 143 -9.69 -9.28 -13.37
C VAL A 143 -9.99 -10.59 -12.64
N GLN A 144 -8.96 -11.25 -12.18
CA GLN A 144 -9.07 -12.39 -11.27
C GLN A 144 -8.39 -12.07 -9.95
N LEU A 145 -9.08 -12.30 -8.84
CA LEU A 145 -8.45 -12.39 -7.52
C LEU A 145 -8.31 -13.87 -7.17
N VAL A 146 -7.08 -14.32 -7.02
CA VAL A 146 -6.73 -15.73 -6.76
C VAL A 146 -6.26 -15.86 -5.31
N HIS A 147 -6.91 -16.73 -4.54
CA HIS A 147 -6.47 -17.10 -3.20
C HIS A 147 -5.69 -18.40 -3.24
N HIS A 148 -4.50 -18.37 -2.64
CA HIS A 148 -3.61 -19.53 -2.57
C HIS A 148 -3.37 -19.94 -1.12
N ILE A 149 -3.21 -21.24 -0.91
CA ILE A 149 -2.81 -21.84 0.36
C ILE A 149 -1.42 -22.48 0.24
N PRO A 150 -0.62 -22.54 1.33
CA PRO A 150 0.71 -23.13 1.27
C PRO A 150 0.71 -24.58 0.82
N GLY A 151 1.50 -24.88 -0.21
CA GLY A 151 1.97 -26.22 -0.48
C GLY A 151 3.09 -26.64 0.50
N PRO A 152 3.67 -27.85 0.40
CA PRO A 152 4.76 -28.28 1.28
C PRO A 152 6.08 -27.60 0.95
N GLN A 153 6.42 -26.60 1.73
CA GLN A 153 7.69 -25.87 2.07
C GLN A 153 8.80 -25.58 1.04
N GLU A 154 9.31 -24.29 1.01
CA GLU A 154 10.67 -23.88 1.40
C GLU A 154 10.89 -22.35 1.42
N GLN A 155 12.08 -21.86 1.92
CA GLN A 155 12.37 -20.55 2.52
C GLN A 155 13.06 -19.52 1.61
N ASP A 156 12.92 -18.32 1.98
CA ASP A 156 13.35 -16.92 1.82
C ASP A 156 14.71 -16.51 1.18
N GLY A 157 14.79 -15.31 0.57
CA GLY A 157 16.03 -14.59 0.22
C GLY A 157 15.87 -13.25 -0.50
N THR A 158 16.36 -12.18 0.12
CA THR A 158 16.26 -10.74 -0.24
C THR A 158 17.49 -10.16 -0.94
N GLN A 159 17.39 -9.12 -1.78
CA GLN A 159 18.47 -8.14 -2.04
C GLN A 159 17.99 -6.76 -2.55
N PHE A 160 18.76 -5.69 -2.21
CA PHE A 160 18.50 -4.24 -2.35
C PHE A 160 19.28 -3.55 -3.47
N ASN A 161 18.81 -2.35 -3.91
CA ASN A 161 19.67 -1.29 -4.48
C ASN A 161 19.09 0.14 -4.34
N GLN A 162 19.97 1.14 -4.16
CA GLN A 162 19.71 2.56 -3.84
C GLN A 162 19.92 3.51 -5.02
N ILE A 163 19.25 4.69 -5.04
CA ILE A 163 19.62 5.87 -5.87
C ILE A 163 19.32 7.21 -5.16
N ARG A 164 20.16 8.24 -5.43
CA ARG A 164 20.38 9.55 -4.77
C ARG A 164 19.56 10.72 -5.31
N GLN A 165 19.40 11.76 -4.46
CA GLN A 165 18.66 13.03 -4.57
C GLN A 165 19.40 14.21 -5.21
N LYS A 166 18.64 15.32 -5.52
CA LYS A 166 19.13 16.70 -5.74
C LYS A 166 18.16 17.74 -5.17
N GLU A 167 18.75 18.79 -4.57
CA GLU A 167 18.12 19.89 -3.83
C GLU A 167 17.77 21.13 -4.65
N GLY A 168 16.80 21.93 -4.14
CA GLY A 168 16.51 23.32 -4.56
C GLY A 168 15.54 24.03 -3.62
N ASN A 169 15.92 25.20 -3.11
CA ASN A 169 15.45 25.98 -1.96
C ASN A 169 14.32 26.99 -2.30
N LYS A 170 13.26 27.20 -1.43
CA LYS A 170 12.87 28.51 -0.88
C LYS A 170 11.49 28.67 -0.23
N ILE A 171 11.45 29.56 0.78
CA ILE A 171 10.37 30.16 1.59
C ILE A 171 9.70 29.20 2.56
N MET A 172 9.62 29.62 3.84
CA MET A 172 9.17 28.88 5.03
C MET A 172 7.82 28.14 4.87
N ALA A 173 7.78 27.23 3.93
CA ALA A 173 6.75 26.21 3.84
C ALA A 173 6.97 25.21 4.97
N LYS A 174 5.91 24.66 5.54
CA LYS A 174 5.95 23.55 6.49
C LYS A 174 6.58 22.35 5.79
N ARG A 175 7.64 21.83 6.35
CA ARG A 175 8.54 20.87 5.71
C ARG A 175 8.08 19.42 5.97
N VAL A 176 7.68 18.73 4.93
CA VAL A 176 7.21 17.34 4.99
C VAL A 176 8.29 16.39 4.48
N MET A 177 8.63 15.39 5.27
CA MET A 177 9.42 14.24 4.84
C MET A 177 8.48 13.08 4.55
N VAL A 178 8.52 12.53 3.36
CA VAL A 178 7.70 11.38 2.96
C VAL A 178 8.55 10.12 3.03
N VAL A 179 8.07 9.11 3.77
CA VAL A 179 8.71 7.80 3.91
C VAL A 179 7.72 6.75 3.44
N ASP A 180 7.94 6.20 2.25
CA ASP A 180 7.05 5.25 1.58
C ASP A 180 7.85 4.57 0.45
N ASP A 181 7.80 3.27 0.28
CA ASP A 181 8.52 2.57 -0.78
C ASP A 181 7.86 2.74 -2.16
N SER A 182 6.63 3.24 -2.18
CA SER A 182 5.88 3.55 -3.39
C SER A 182 6.15 4.96 -3.90
N ARG A 183 6.84 5.06 -5.04
CA ARG A 183 7.03 6.34 -5.74
C ARG A 183 5.69 7.01 -6.12
N ILE A 184 4.65 6.21 -6.31
CA ILE A 184 3.31 6.74 -6.61
C ILE A 184 2.75 7.52 -5.42
N GLN A 185 2.95 7.04 -4.20
CA GLN A 185 2.56 7.78 -3.00
C GLN A 185 3.33 9.08 -2.85
N GLU A 186 4.64 9.10 -3.18
CA GLU A 186 5.39 10.35 -3.23
C GLU A 186 4.73 11.36 -4.19
N ILE A 187 4.45 10.93 -5.42
CA ILE A 187 3.83 11.77 -6.45
C ILE A 187 2.45 12.26 -5.99
N GLN A 188 1.63 11.38 -5.43
CA GLN A 188 0.30 11.75 -4.92
C GLN A 188 0.39 12.77 -3.78
N ILE A 189 1.25 12.53 -2.77
CA ILE A 189 1.43 13.47 -1.65
C ILE A 189 1.95 14.81 -2.15
N ARG A 190 2.93 14.84 -3.06
CA ARG A 190 3.42 16.11 -3.66
C ARG A 190 2.29 16.85 -4.37
N LYS A 191 1.47 16.16 -5.15
CA LYS A 191 0.34 16.73 -5.88
C LYS A 191 -0.74 17.27 -4.93
N LEU A 192 -1.05 16.53 -3.87
CA LEU A 192 -2.00 16.97 -2.83
C LEU A 192 -1.49 18.17 -2.03
N LEU A 193 -0.18 18.35 -1.90
CA LEU A 193 0.42 19.48 -1.21
C LEU A 193 0.75 20.67 -2.14
N GLU A 194 0.59 20.51 -3.46
CA GLU A 194 0.83 21.59 -4.42
C GLU A 194 -0.11 22.77 -4.18
N GLY A 195 0.44 23.99 -4.14
CA GLY A 195 -0.31 25.22 -3.89
C GLY A 195 -0.76 25.42 -2.44
N THR A 196 -0.27 24.60 -1.51
CA THR A 196 -0.50 24.73 -0.06
C THR A 196 0.71 25.34 0.66
N ASP A 197 0.62 25.49 1.98
CA ASP A 197 1.73 25.94 2.85
C ASP A 197 2.74 24.82 3.18
N TYR A 198 2.63 23.67 2.52
CA TYR A 198 3.48 22.50 2.74
C TYR A 198 4.44 22.26 1.57
N GLU A 199 5.65 21.79 1.88
CA GLU A 199 6.65 21.41 0.89
C GLU A 199 7.22 20.04 1.25
N VAL A 200 7.22 19.09 0.30
CA VAL A 200 7.93 17.82 0.45
C VAL A 200 9.42 18.08 0.25
N VAL A 201 10.15 18.12 1.37
CA VAL A 201 11.59 18.42 1.39
C VAL A 201 12.47 17.20 1.24
N SER A 202 11.93 16.00 1.52
CA SER A 202 12.63 14.74 1.32
C SER A 202 11.64 13.62 1.04
N TYR A 203 12.08 12.67 0.25
CA TYR A 203 11.45 11.38 0.04
C TYR A 203 12.44 10.27 0.35
N CYS A 204 12.02 9.32 1.16
CA CYS A 204 12.80 8.15 1.53
C CYS A 204 12.00 6.88 1.19
N SER A 205 12.59 5.99 0.42
CA SER A 205 11.95 4.75 -0.03
C SER A 205 12.19 3.56 0.91
N SER A 206 12.83 3.78 2.06
CA SER A 206 13.02 2.77 3.10
C SER A 206 13.18 3.40 4.48
N GLY A 207 13.00 2.60 5.53
CA GLY A 207 13.19 3.02 6.91
C GLY A 207 14.64 3.41 7.19
N GLU A 208 15.60 2.64 6.69
CA GLU A 208 17.04 2.93 6.87
C GLU A 208 17.41 4.28 6.25
N GLN A 209 16.91 4.59 5.04
CA GLN A 209 17.13 5.88 4.41
C GLN A 209 16.49 7.02 5.22
N ALA A 210 15.32 6.77 5.81
CA ALA A 210 14.64 7.76 6.63
C ALA A 210 15.47 8.12 7.89
N LEU A 211 16.07 7.13 8.56
CA LEU A 211 16.94 7.35 9.72
C LEU A 211 18.18 8.18 9.36
N GLU A 212 18.86 7.84 8.26
CA GLU A 212 20.04 8.59 7.80
C GLU A 212 19.69 10.05 7.42
N THR A 213 18.50 10.26 6.86
CA THR A 213 18.09 11.55 6.29
C THR A 213 17.47 12.49 7.33
N TYR A 214 16.77 11.97 8.36
CA TYR A 214 15.98 12.77 9.29
C TYR A 214 16.80 13.86 9.98
N GLY A 215 17.97 13.51 10.52
CA GLY A 215 18.85 14.43 11.26
C GLY A 215 19.41 15.58 10.40
N GLU A 216 19.59 15.35 9.10
CA GLU A 216 20.06 16.36 8.15
C GLU A 216 18.92 17.26 7.68
N VAL A 217 17.78 16.68 7.35
CA VAL A 217 16.62 17.38 6.77
C VAL A 217 15.84 18.14 7.83
N LYS A 218 15.68 17.59 9.03
CA LYS A 218 14.89 18.16 10.13
C LYS A 218 13.51 18.64 9.64
N PRO A 219 12.64 17.73 9.20
CA PRO A 219 11.31 18.07 8.73
C PRO A 219 10.43 18.55 9.91
N ASP A 220 9.40 19.35 9.60
CA ASP A 220 8.38 19.72 10.59
C ASP A 220 7.43 18.54 10.89
N VAL A 221 7.22 17.66 9.89
CA VAL A 221 6.41 16.45 10.01
C VAL A 221 6.90 15.36 9.05
N VAL A 222 6.78 14.11 9.48
CA VAL A 222 7.06 12.91 8.67
C VAL A 222 5.74 12.22 8.36
N THR A 223 5.49 11.87 7.10
CA THR A 223 4.49 10.87 6.72
C THR A 223 5.20 9.53 6.55
N MET A 224 4.66 8.47 7.15
CA MET A 224 5.32 7.17 7.28
C MET A 224 4.38 6.05 6.84
N ASP A 225 4.68 5.36 5.75
CA ASP A 225 4.00 4.10 5.45
C ASP A 225 4.47 2.99 6.40
N ILE A 226 3.58 2.01 6.68
CA ILE A 226 3.92 0.88 7.54
C ILE A 226 4.59 -0.23 6.73
N ILE A 227 4.07 -0.51 5.53
CA ILE A 227 4.47 -1.68 4.74
C ILE A 227 5.62 -1.30 3.83
N MET A 228 6.84 -1.45 4.31
CA MET A 228 8.06 -1.16 3.55
C MET A 228 9.03 -2.35 3.61
N PRO A 229 9.93 -2.49 2.60
CA PRO A 229 11.00 -3.47 2.63
C PRO A 229 12.02 -3.19 3.73
N GLY A 230 12.60 -4.24 4.31
CA GLY A 230 13.60 -4.11 5.37
C GLY A 230 12.97 -3.72 6.70
N MET A 231 13.30 -2.54 7.20
CA MET A 231 12.72 -1.95 8.40
C MET A 231 11.32 -1.42 8.11
N ASP A 232 10.29 -1.93 8.80
CA ASP A 232 8.93 -1.45 8.61
C ASP A 232 8.73 -0.03 9.19
N GLY A 233 7.60 0.62 8.83
CA GLY A 233 7.39 2.01 9.22
C GLY A 233 7.20 2.22 10.72
N LEU A 234 6.70 1.25 11.46
CA LEU A 234 6.57 1.35 12.92
C LEU A 234 7.92 1.19 13.62
N GLU A 235 8.76 0.27 13.14
CA GLU A 235 10.14 0.12 13.60
C GLU A 235 10.94 1.39 13.28
N THR A 236 10.75 1.97 12.09
CA THR A 236 11.38 3.23 11.66
C THR A 236 10.92 4.41 12.53
N ALA A 237 9.62 4.53 12.77
CA ALA A 237 9.06 5.58 13.63
C ALA A 237 9.61 5.49 15.05
N GLN A 238 9.69 4.30 15.62
CA GLN A 238 10.27 4.07 16.93
C GLN A 238 11.74 4.52 16.95
N ALA A 239 12.54 4.11 16.00
CA ALA A 239 13.96 4.46 15.95
C ALA A 239 14.18 5.97 15.77
N ILE A 240 13.38 6.66 14.93
CA ILE A 240 13.43 8.12 14.82
C ILE A 240 13.09 8.78 16.17
N LEU A 241 12.05 8.32 16.85
CA LEU A 241 11.60 8.92 18.12
C LEU A 241 12.54 8.63 19.29
N GLU A 242 13.32 7.56 19.25
CA GLU A 242 14.37 7.28 20.24
C GLU A 242 15.52 8.29 20.13
N GLU A 243 15.90 8.72 18.92
CA GLU A 243 16.95 9.72 18.69
C GLU A 243 16.40 11.16 18.69
N HIS A 244 15.15 11.35 18.25
CA HIS A 244 14.47 12.63 18.07
C HIS A 244 13.08 12.60 18.71
N PRO A 245 12.97 12.71 20.05
CA PRO A 245 11.68 12.62 20.76
C PRO A 245 10.67 13.71 20.38
N GLU A 246 11.14 14.81 19.78
CA GLU A 246 10.33 15.91 19.28
C GLU A 246 9.71 15.62 17.89
N ALA A 247 10.12 14.56 17.22
CA ALA A 247 9.66 14.23 15.87
C ALA A 247 8.13 14.08 15.83
N LYS A 248 7.53 14.67 14.80
CA LYS A 248 6.11 14.58 14.53
C LYS A 248 5.89 13.60 13.40
N ILE A 249 5.37 12.42 13.71
CA ILE A 249 5.17 11.34 12.74
C ILE A 249 3.68 11.09 12.54
N VAL A 250 3.23 11.12 11.30
CA VAL A 250 1.90 10.75 10.84
C VAL A 250 2.02 9.44 10.08
N VAL A 251 1.43 8.38 10.59
CA VAL A 251 1.40 7.09 9.90
C VAL A 251 0.33 7.16 8.80
N ILE A 252 0.69 6.71 7.60
CA ILE A 252 -0.23 6.60 6.45
C ILE A 252 -0.21 5.15 5.99
N SER A 253 -1.31 4.42 6.09
CA SER A 253 -1.31 3.00 5.73
C SER A 253 -2.68 2.51 5.29
N SER A 254 -2.67 1.44 4.49
CA SER A 254 -3.87 0.66 4.16
C SER A 254 -4.28 -0.33 5.25
N LEU A 255 -3.42 -0.56 6.26
CA LEU A 255 -3.70 -1.41 7.42
C LEU A 255 -4.48 -0.64 8.50
N ALA A 256 -5.72 -0.23 8.20
CA ALA A 256 -6.55 0.59 9.09
C ALA A 256 -7.45 -0.28 10.00
N TYR A 257 -6.88 -0.94 11.01
CA TYR A 257 -7.62 -1.66 12.05
C TYR A 257 -7.06 -1.36 13.45
N ASP A 258 -7.86 -1.58 14.47
CA ASP A 258 -7.58 -1.15 15.86
C ASP A 258 -6.19 -1.52 16.36
N ALA A 259 -5.71 -2.75 16.08
CA ALA A 259 -4.37 -3.17 16.50
C ALA A 259 -3.25 -2.36 15.84
N THR A 260 -3.42 -1.92 14.59
CA THR A 260 -2.43 -1.07 13.90
C THR A 260 -2.46 0.36 14.45
N PHE A 261 -3.64 0.90 14.76
CA PHE A 261 -3.76 2.20 15.44
C PHE A 261 -3.09 2.17 16.83
N ASP A 262 -3.31 1.10 17.60
CA ASP A 262 -2.71 0.93 18.92
C ASP A 262 -1.19 0.78 18.83
N GLU A 263 -0.67 0.01 17.85
CA GLU A 263 0.77 -0.13 17.59
C GLU A 263 1.37 1.23 17.20
N ALA A 264 0.77 1.98 16.26
CA ALA A 264 1.24 3.30 15.85
C ALA A 264 1.27 4.29 17.02
N LYS A 265 0.22 4.28 17.84
CA LYS A 265 0.16 5.11 19.06
C LYS A 265 1.20 4.71 20.10
N ALA A 266 1.44 3.41 20.28
CA ALA A 266 2.41 2.89 21.24
C ALA A 266 3.85 3.29 20.89
N VAL A 267 4.21 3.37 19.61
CA VAL A 267 5.53 3.87 19.18
C VAL A 267 5.65 5.40 19.24
N GLY A 268 4.54 6.13 19.47
CA GLY A 268 4.54 7.57 19.63
C GLY A 268 4.13 8.39 18.40
N ALA A 269 3.58 7.74 17.37
CA ALA A 269 3.00 8.46 16.24
C ALA A 269 1.90 9.43 16.70
N LYS A 270 1.85 10.62 16.09
CA LYS A 270 0.92 11.70 16.47
C LYS A 270 -0.46 11.52 15.82
N ALA A 271 -0.50 10.93 14.64
CA ALA A 271 -1.75 10.70 13.94
C ALA A 271 -1.62 9.49 12.99
N PHE A 272 -2.78 9.06 12.47
CA PHE A 272 -2.90 8.01 11.49
C PHE A 272 -3.86 8.43 10.37
N ILE A 273 -3.48 8.14 9.12
CA ILE A 273 -4.31 8.34 7.93
C ILE A 273 -4.47 6.99 7.23
N ASP A 274 -5.69 6.58 6.98
CA ASP A 274 -6.00 5.40 6.16
C ASP A 274 -5.97 5.74 4.65
N LYS A 275 -5.33 4.87 3.87
CA LYS A 275 -5.35 4.91 2.41
C LYS A 275 -6.67 4.28 1.88
N PRO A 276 -7.33 4.87 0.85
CA PRO A 276 -6.97 6.12 0.16
C PRO A 276 -7.40 7.37 0.94
N PHE A 277 -6.75 8.49 0.69
CA PHE A 277 -7.06 9.79 1.30
C PHE A 277 -7.00 10.92 0.26
N ASP A 278 -7.69 12.01 0.55
CA ASP A 278 -7.72 13.22 -0.26
C ASP A 278 -6.91 14.37 0.37
N GLN A 279 -6.87 15.51 -0.33
CA GLN A 279 -6.16 16.71 0.12
C GLN A 279 -6.71 17.22 1.45
N GLU A 280 -8.03 17.27 1.62
CA GLU A 280 -8.68 17.79 2.83
C GLU A 280 -8.30 16.97 4.06
N LYS A 281 -8.35 15.65 3.95
CA LYS A 281 -7.94 14.72 5.00
C LYS A 281 -6.47 14.89 5.37
N LEU A 282 -5.57 14.93 4.37
CA LEU A 282 -4.14 15.11 4.58
C LEU A 282 -3.84 16.42 5.28
N LEU A 283 -4.33 17.55 4.75
CA LEU A 283 -4.08 18.87 5.34
C LEU A 283 -4.64 19.01 6.76
N THR A 284 -5.86 18.51 6.99
CA THR A 284 -6.48 18.53 8.31
C THR A 284 -5.60 17.84 9.36
N VAL A 285 -5.08 16.65 9.04
CA VAL A 285 -4.22 15.89 9.97
C VAL A 285 -2.87 16.56 10.16
N LEU A 286 -2.23 17.03 9.09
CA LEU A 286 -0.93 17.72 9.18
C LEU A 286 -1.05 19.01 10.01
N ASP A 287 -2.10 19.80 9.81
CA ASP A 287 -2.34 21.03 10.58
C ASP A 287 -2.60 20.73 12.07
N GLN A 288 -3.35 19.68 12.40
CA GLN A 288 -3.58 19.24 13.78
C GLN A 288 -2.26 18.86 14.46
N VAL A 289 -1.46 18.01 13.81
CA VAL A 289 -0.18 17.53 14.35
C VAL A 289 0.83 18.68 14.55
N LEU A 290 0.84 19.65 13.62
CA LEU A 290 1.74 20.81 13.74
C LEU A 290 1.26 21.86 14.77
N ALA A 291 -0.03 21.93 15.07
CA ALA A 291 -0.59 22.81 16.11
C ALA A 291 -0.33 22.29 17.54
N GLU A 292 -0.10 20.98 17.72
CA GLU A 292 0.29 20.40 19.01
C GLU A 292 1.68 20.89 19.44
N LYS A 293 1.77 21.44 20.67
CA LYS A 293 3.02 21.98 21.26
C LYS A 293 3.83 20.90 21.95
#